data_b76fae0c1d8bb1100fbef34ca6878ffc
#
_entry.id   b76fae0c1d8bb1100fbef34ca6878ffc
#
_cell.length_a   1.000
_cell.length_b   1.000
_cell.length_c   1.000
_cell.angle_alpha   90.00
_cell.angle_beta   90.00
_cell.angle_gamma   90.00
#
_symmetry.space_group_name_H-M   'P 1'
#
loop_
_entity.id
_entity.type
_entity.pdbx_description
1 polymer ?
#
loop_
_entity_poly.entity_id
_entity_poly.type
_entity_poly.pdbx_seq_one_letter_code
_entity_poly.pdbx_strand_id
1 'polypeptide(L)'
;MKIGFDNQKYLSMQSEHIRERINQFDNKLYLEFGGKLFDDYHASRVLPGFAPDSKLQMLMQLSDQAEIVVVISAGDIEKNKVRGDLGITYDVDVLRLIEAFRGKGLYVGSVAITQYTGQKSADAFKKKLEKLNIPVYILYSIDGYPNNVSHIVSDEGYGKNDYIKTTRPLVIITAPGPGSGKMATCLSQLYHEQKRGVRAGYAKFETFPIWNIPLKHPVNLAYEAATADLNDVNMIDPFHLEAYGETTVNYNRDVEIFPVLEAMFERIFGECPYKSPTDMGVNMAGNCIIDDEVCQEASRQEIIRRYYQAKAGLVDGSKKEDEVFKLELLMKQAHITPQDRKVVGAAMERAEQTGAPAAAMELPDGKIITGKTSDLLGPSAALLLNALKELAGISHETHILSPAAIEPIQILKTAYLGSRNPRLHTDEILIALSSSTALNPAAQKALDQIPNLKGCQVHTSVMLSQVDIQTFKRLGIQLTSESIYEHKSILHNA
;
A
#
# COMPACT_ATOMS: atom_id res chain seq x y z
N MET A 1 13.34 -16.04 6.69
CA MET A 1 11.88 -15.80 6.80
C MET A 1 11.18 -16.96 6.09
N LYS A 2 10.18 -17.59 6.71
CA LYS A 2 9.38 -18.63 6.07
C LYS A 2 8.55 -18.03 4.95
N ILE A 3 8.33 -18.77 3.87
CA ILE A 3 7.55 -18.35 2.70
C ILE A 3 6.19 -19.04 2.80
N GLY A 4 5.11 -18.25 2.74
CA GLY A 4 3.73 -18.73 2.78
C GLY A 4 2.98 -18.56 1.45
N PHE A 5 3.58 -17.86 0.48
CA PHE A 5 2.95 -17.51 -0.78
C PHE A 5 3.88 -17.74 -1.97
N ASP A 6 3.37 -18.38 -3.00
CA ASP A 6 4.08 -18.63 -4.27
C ASP A 6 3.80 -17.49 -5.27
N ASN A 7 4.73 -16.53 -5.34
CA ASN A 7 4.61 -15.37 -6.20
C ASN A 7 4.68 -15.73 -7.70
N GLN A 8 5.47 -16.73 -8.07
CA GLN A 8 5.60 -17.10 -9.50
C GLN A 8 4.31 -17.76 -10.00
N LYS A 9 3.73 -18.65 -9.20
CA LYS A 9 2.44 -19.26 -9.47
C LYS A 9 1.36 -18.17 -9.58
N TYR A 10 1.35 -17.18 -8.69
CA TYR A 10 0.42 -16.06 -8.73
C TYR A 10 0.51 -15.26 -10.03
N LEU A 11 1.73 -14.89 -10.45
CA LEU A 11 1.95 -14.15 -11.70
C LEU A 11 1.41 -14.92 -12.91
N SER A 12 1.68 -16.24 -12.98
CA SER A 12 1.22 -17.09 -14.06
C SER A 12 -0.30 -17.22 -14.09
N MET A 13 -0.91 -17.62 -12.97
CA MET A 13 -2.37 -17.84 -12.87
C MET A 13 -3.16 -16.56 -13.12
N GLN A 14 -2.72 -15.44 -12.55
CA GLN A 14 -3.39 -14.15 -12.72
C GLN A 14 -3.32 -13.67 -14.17
N SER A 15 -2.16 -13.81 -14.83
CA SER A 15 -1.98 -13.44 -16.23
C SER A 15 -2.81 -14.33 -17.17
N GLU A 16 -2.87 -15.63 -16.89
CA GLU A 16 -3.66 -16.58 -17.68
C GLU A 16 -5.15 -16.26 -17.58
N HIS A 17 -5.65 -16.03 -16.37
CA HIS A 17 -7.05 -15.69 -16.15
C HIS A 17 -7.45 -14.35 -16.80
N ILE A 18 -6.54 -13.37 -16.86
CA ILE A 18 -6.78 -12.13 -17.63
C ILE A 18 -6.89 -12.45 -19.14
N ARG A 19 -6.02 -13.33 -19.69
CA ARG A 19 -6.12 -13.72 -21.11
C ARG A 19 -7.42 -14.45 -21.42
N GLU A 20 -7.89 -15.33 -20.52
CA GLU A 20 -9.19 -15.97 -20.64
C GLU A 20 -10.33 -14.95 -20.71
N ARG A 21 -10.28 -13.92 -19.85
CA ARG A 21 -11.27 -12.82 -19.85
C ARG A 21 -11.24 -12.03 -21.15
N ILE A 22 -10.08 -11.74 -21.73
CA ILE A 22 -9.97 -11.07 -23.04
C ILE A 22 -10.69 -11.89 -24.12
N ASN A 23 -10.51 -13.22 -24.12
CA ASN A 23 -11.09 -14.11 -25.11
C ASN A 23 -12.63 -14.26 -24.99
N GLN A 24 -13.22 -13.94 -23.81
CA GLN A 24 -14.66 -13.98 -23.59
C GLN A 24 -15.41 -12.80 -24.26
N PHE A 25 -14.69 -11.72 -24.67
CA PHE A 25 -15.30 -10.44 -25.07
C PHE A 25 -14.63 -9.89 -26.35
N ASP A 26 -14.97 -10.38 -27.51
CA ASP A 26 -14.50 -9.88 -28.83
C ASP A 26 -13.01 -9.45 -28.85
N ASN A 27 -12.17 -10.13 -28.06
CA ASN A 27 -10.76 -9.81 -27.89
C ASN A 27 -10.51 -8.34 -27.38
N LYS A 28 -11.40 -7.81 -26.50
CA LYS A 28 -11.29 -6.48 -25.90
C LYS A 28 -11.71 -6.49 -24.44
N LEU A 29 -10.79 -6.12 -23.54
CA LEU A 29 -11.04 -6.08 -22.10
C LEU A 29 -10.56 -4.75 -21.50
N TYR A 30 -11.45 -4.07 -20.80
CA TYR A 30 -11.12 -2.93 -19.93
C TYR A 30 -10.90 -3.44 -18.50
N LEU A 31 -9.65 -3.39 -18.04
CA LEU A 31 -9.24 -3.86 -16.72
C LEU A 31 -9.06 -2.68 -15.78
N GLU A 32 -9.98 -2.54 -14.81
CA GLU A 32 -9.79 -1.58 -13.74
C GLU A 32 -8.66 -2.06 -12.82
N PHE A 33 -7.60 -1.28 -12.73
CA PHE A 33 -6.43 -1.62 -11.96
C PHE A 33 -6.31 -0.70 -10.75
N GLY A 34 -6.65 -1.23 -9.57
CA GLY A 34 -6.63 -0.52 -8.31
C GLY A 34 -5.38 -0.79 -7.48
N GLY A 35 -5.22 0.01 -6.43
CA GLY A 35 -4.16 -0.16 -5.44
C GLY A 35 -2.76 0.27 -5.89
N LYS A 36 -1.75 -0.08 -5.09
CA LYS A 36 -0.35 0.28 -5.33
C LYS A 36 0.27 -0.70 -6.32
N LEU A 37 0.75 -0.18 -7.46
CA LEU A 37 1.34 -1.00 -8.54
C LEU A 37 2.80 -1.34 -8.29
N PHE A 38 3.56 -0.45 -7.67
CA PHE A 38 5.00 -0.56 -7.50
C PHE A 38 5.42 -1.01 -6.11
N ASP A 39 4.56 -0.74 -5.10
CA ASP A 39 4.93 -0.82 -3.68
C ASP A 39 3.80 -1.41 -2.84
N ASP A 40 3.29 -2.60 -3.22
CA ASP A 40 2.24 -3.28 -2.45
C ASP A 40 2.82 -3.95 -1.20
N TYR A 41 3.29 -3.11 -0.29
CA TYR A 41 3.84 -3.57 0.97
C TYR A 41 2.81 -4.22 1.90
N HIS A 42 1.51 -3.93 1.73
CA HIS A 42 0.50 -4.64 2.52
C HIS A 42 0.46 -6.11 2.13
N ALA A 43 0.33 -6.40 0.83
CA ALA A 43 0.32 -7.76 0.32
C ALA A 43 1.59 -8.53 0.74
N SER A 44 2.77 -7.92 0.60
CA SER A 44 4.02 -8.57 0.97
C SER A 44 4.20 -8.82 2.47
N ARG A 45 3.48 -8.08 3.34
CA ARG A 45 3.48 -8.31 4.79
C ARG A 45 2.53 -9.43 5.20
N VAL A 46 1.36 -9.55 4.58
CA VAL A 46 0.35 -10.54 4.95
C VAL A 46 0.48 -11.85 4.18
N LEU A 47 1.18 -11.84 3.06
CA LEU A 47 1.49 -12.99 2.21
C LEU A 47 3.02 -13.11 2.05
N PRO A 48 3.76 -13.67 3.03
CA PRO A 48 5.21 -13.81 2.95
C PRO A 48 5.63 -14.60 1.71
N GLY A 49 6.38 -13.98 0.81
CA GLY A 49 6.72 -14.49 -0.52
C GLY A 49 6.15 -13.63 -1.66
N PHE A 50 5.09 -12.85 -1.42
CA PHE A 50 4.55 -11.91 -2.38
C PHE A 50 5.55 -10.75 -2.59
N ALA A 51 5.97 -10.52 -3.83
CA ALA A 51 6.86 -9.42 -4.15
C ALA A 51 6.06 -8.09 -4.21
N PRO A 52 6.57 -6.98 -3.61
CA PRO A 52 5.84 -5.69 -3.60
C PRO A 52 5.46 -5.16 -4.98
N ASP A 53 6.24 -5.52 -6.01
CA ASP A 53 6.03 -5.14 -7.41
C ASP A 53 5.36 -6.24 -8.27
N SER A 54 4.77 -7.27 -7.64
CA SER A 54 4.11 -8.38 -8.36
C SER A 54 3.10 -7.92 -9.39
N LYS A 55 2.32 -6.88 -9.08
CA LYS A 55 1.34 -6.32 -10.02
C LYS A 55 2.02 -5.77 -11.29
N LEU A 56 3.15 -5.11 -11.12
CA LEU A 56 3.94 -4.61 -12.25
C LEU A 56 4.56 -5.76 -13.05
N GLN A 57 5.13 -6.76 -12.36
CA GLN A 57 5.70 -7.95 -13.01
C GLN A 57 4.65 -8.69 -13.85
N MET A 58 3.42 -8.82 -13.34
CA MET A 58 2.30 -9.40 -14.08
C MET A 58 1.95 -8.58 -15.33
N LEU A 59 1.89 -7.25 -15.23
CA LEU A 59 1.66 -6.38 -16.38
C LEU A 59 2.77 -6.51 -17.44
N MET A 60 4.02 -6.71 -17.02
CA MET A 60 5.13 -6.96 -17.95
C MET A 60 4.96 -8.27 -18.73
N GLN A 61 4.35 -9.32 -18.12
CA GLN A 61 4.01 -10.56 -18.83
C GLN A 61 2.89 -10.39 -19.88
N LEU A 62 2.13 -9.31 -19.81
CA LEU A 62 1.04 -8.95 -20.72
C LEU A 62 1.39 -7.77 -21.62
N SER A 63 2.66 -7.34 -21.64
CA SER A 63 3.10 -6.09 -22.25
C SER A 63 2.83 -5.99 -23.76
N ASP A 64 2.81 -7.09 -24.47
CA ASP A 64 2.48 -7.20 -25.89
C ASP A 64 1.00 -6.92 -26.18
N GLN A 65 0.10 -7.24 -25.24
CA GLN A 65 -1.34 -7.11 -25.37
C GLN A 65 -1.93 -5.93 -24.59
N ALA A 66 -1.16 -5.33 -23.66
CA ALA A 66 -1.63 -4.32 -22.73
C ALA A 66 -1.34 -2.89 -23.20
N GLU A 67 -2.33 -2.03 -23.06
CA GLU A 67 -2.25 -0.58 -23.21
C GLU A 67 -2.74 0.09 -21.93
N ILE A 68 -1.97 1.03 -21.39
CA ILE A 68 -2.29 1.71 -20.16
C ILE A 68 -2.92 3.07 -20.45
N VAL A 69 -4.05 3.33 -19.82
CA VAL A 69 -4.70 4.64 -19.73
C VAL A 69 -4.64 5.10 -18.29
N VAL A 70 -4.00 6.22 -18.03
CA VAL A 70 -3.93 6.80 -16.68
C VAL A 70 -5.09 7.79 -16.52
N VAL A 71 -5.90 7.59 -15.47
CA VAL A 71 -7.05 8.48 -15.21
C VAL A 71 -6.78 9.37 -13.99
N ILE A 72 -7.27 10.61 -14.06
CA ILE A 72 -7.17 11.59 -12.97
C ILE A 72 -8.43 12.45 -12.92
N SER A 73 -8.97 12.69 -11.71
CA SER A 73 -10.12 13.58 -11.55
C SER A 73 -9.74 15.06 -11.75
N ALA A 74 -10.53 15.80 -12.49
CA ALA A 74 -10.38 17.24 -12.66
C ALA A 74 -10.44 17.99 -11.32
N GLY A 75 -11.28 17.51 -10.38
CA GLY A 75 -11.37 18.07 -9.03
C GLY A 75 -10.11 17.80 -8.18
N ASP A 76 -9.44 16.67 -8.38
CA ASP A 76 -8.17 16.37 -7.68
C ASP A 76 -7.03 17.27 -8.21
N ILE A 77 -7.02 17.57 -9.51
CA ILE A 77 -6.09 18.55 -10.10
C ILE A 77 -6.33 19.94 -9.50
N GLU A 78 -7.59 20.38 -9.48
CA GLU A 78 -7.96 21.71 -9.00
C GLU A 78 -7.60 21.95 -7.54
N LYS A 79 -7.77 20.91 -6.70
CA LYS A 79 -7.46 20.95 -5.27
C LYS A 79 -5.98 20.72 -4.97
N ASN A 80 -5.13 20.51 -5.97
CA ASN A 80 -3.74 20.09 -5.81
C ASN A 80 -3.59 18.94 -4.81
N LYS A 81 -4.45 17.92 -4.96
CA LYS A 81 -4.50 16.79 -4.03
C LYS A 81 -3.15 16.08 -3.97
N VAL A 82 -2.62 15.94 -2.77
CA VAL A 82 -1.30 15.35 -2.52
C VAL A 82 -1.42 13.87 -2.23
N ARG A 83 -0.54 13.09 -2.80
CA ARG A 83 -0.34 11.68 -2.48
C ARG A 83 0.48 11.57 -1.19
N GLY A 84 -0.15 11.14 -0.10
CA GLY A 84 0.43 11.19 1.25
C GLY A 84 1.70 10.37 1.45
N ASP A 85 1.90 9.29 0.70
CA ASP A 85 3.09 8.42 0.79
C ASP A 85 4.31 8.99 0.03
N LEU A 86 4.10 9.85 -0.97
CA LEU A 86 5.15 10.42 -1.82
C LEU A 86 5.33 11.93 -1.63
N GLY A 87 4.34 12.63 -1.04
CA GLY A 87 4.37 14.08 -0.86
C GLY A 87 4.28 14.90 -2.16
N ILE A 88 3.83 14.30 -3.26
CA ILE A 88 3.65 14.95 -4.57
C ILE A 88 2.17 15.06 -4.94
N THR A 89 1.81 16.04 -5.76
CA THR A 89 0.45 16.21 -6.25
C THR A 89 0.07 15.12 -7.25
N TYR A 90 -1.23 14.84 -7.39
CA TYR A 90 -1.73 13.77 -8.28
C TYR A 90 -1.38 14.02 -9.75
N ASP A 91 -1.38 15.26 -10.21
CA ASP A 91 -0.96 15.61 -11.58
C ASP A 91 0.52 15.33 -11.81
N VAL A 92 1.39 15.59 -10.83
CA VAL A 92 2.81 15.22 -10.87
C VAL A 92 2.96 13.69 -10.82
N ASP A 93 2.15 13.01 -10.00
CA ASP A 93 2.17 11.55 -9.94
C ASP A 93 1.74 10.87 -11.25
N VAL A 94 0.80 11.45 -12.01
CA VAL A 94 0.46 10.98 -13.37
C VAL A 94 1.71 10.95 -14.26
N LEU A 95 2.51 12.03 -14.26
CA LEU A 95 3.75 12.07 -15.06
C LEU A 95 4.76 11.02 -14.61
N ARG A 96 4.94 10.89 -13.28
CA ARG A 96 5.81 9.86 -12.69
C ARG A 96 5.36 8.45 -13.07
N LEU A 97 4.05 8.16 -13.04
CA LEU A 97 3.51 6.87 -13.42
C LEU A 97 3.77 6.56 -14.90
N ILE A 98 3.56 7.55 -15.79
CA ILE A 98 3.84 7.38 -17.23
C ILE A 98 5.31 7.06 -17.47
N GLU A 99 6.22 7.79 -16.85
CA GLU A 99 7.67 7.53 -16.96
C GLU A 99 8.05 6.16 -16.40
N ALA A 100 7.50 5.81 -15.23
CA ALA A 100 7.78 4.52 -14.59
C ALA A 100 7.29 3.33 -15.42
N PHE A 101 6.10 3.43 -16.05
CA PHE A 101 5.60 2.39 -16.94
C PHE A 101 6.42 2.27 -18.22
N ARG A 102 6.70 3.41 -18.87
CA ARG A 102 7.53 3.44 -20.09
C ARG A 102 8.95 2.91 -19.83
N GLY A 103 9.54 3.24 -18.68
CA GLY A 103 10.85 2.74 -18.24
C GLY A 103 10.88 1.22 -18.02
N LYS A 104 9.71 0.57 -17.89
CA LYS A 104 9.54 -0.88 -17.80
C LYS A 104 9.09 -1.53 -19.13
N GLY A 105 9.07 -0.77 -20.22
CA GLY A 105 8.67 -1.26 -21.54
C GLY A 105 7.16 -1.41 -21.73
N LEU A 106 6.33 -0.85 -20.82
CA LEU A 106 4.88 -0.86 -20.94
C LEU A 106 4.39 0.30 -21.80
N TYR A 107 3.41 0.04 -22.64
CA TYR A 107 2.83 1.04 -23.52
C TYR A 107 1.77 1.86 -22.77
N VAL A 108 2.03 3.15 -22.62
CA VAL A 108 1.06 4.12 -22.10
C VAL A 108 0.48 4.91 -23.28
N GLY A 109 -0.79 4.63 -23.60
CA GLY A 109 -1.49 5.18 -24.76
C GLY A 109 -1.98 6.61 -24.52
N SER A 110 -2.58 6.88 -23.34
CA SER A 110 -3.23 8.17 -23.10
C SER A 110 -3.46 8.46 -21.62
N VAL A 111 -3.92 9.69 -21.36
CA VAL A 111 -4.46 10.13 -20.07
C VAL A 111 -5.94 10.52 -20.25
N ALA A 112 -6.81 10.13 -19.31
CA ALA A 112 -8.18 10.60 -19.28
C ALA A 112 -8.41 11.50 -18.05
N ILE A 113 -8.90 12.71 -18.26
CA ILE A 113 -9.30 13.62 -17.20
C ILE A 113 -10.79 13.39 -16.96
N THR A 114 -11.13 12.90 -15.76
CA THR A 114 -12.49 12.49 -15.40
C THR A 114 -13.22 13.56 -14.57
N GLN A 115 -14.53 13.42 -14.43
CA GLN A 115 -15.39 14.32 -13.64
C GLN A 115 -15.17 15.80 -14.02
N TYR A 116 -14.95 16.05 -15.29
CA TYR A 116 -14.68 17.39 -15.80
C TYR A 116 -15.96 18.23 -15.89
N THR A 117 -15.89 19.44 -15.36
CA THR A 117 -16.97 20.44 -15.36
C THR A 117 -16.48 21.84 -15.78
N GLY A 118 -15.32 21.93 -16.46
CA GLY A 118 -14.75 23.19 -16.92
C GLY A 118 -13.64 23.78 -16.04
N GLN A 119 -12.96 22.96 -15.24
CA GLN A 119 -11.86 23.41 -14.36
C GLN A 119 -10.66 23.92 -15.19
N LYS A 120 -10.27 25.18 -14.98
CA LYS A 120 -9.13 25.81 -15.69
C LYS A 120 -7.79 25.11 -15.42
N SER A 121 -7.63 24.56 -14.21
CA SER A 121 -6.45 23.77 -13.84
C SER A 121 -6.34 22.47 -14.64
N ALA A 122 -7.47 21.81 -14.90
CA ALA A 122 -7.53 20.62 -15.73
C ALA A 122 -7.22 20.96 -17.21
N ASP A 123 -7.69 22.10 -17.73
CA ASP A 123 -7.34 22.58 -19.08
C ASP A 123 -5.85 22.88 -19.21
N ALA A 124 -5.26 23.49 -18.19
CA ALA A 124 -3.81 23.75 -18.15
C ALA A 124 -3.01 22.45 -18.14
N PHE A 125 -3.45 21.46 -17.36
CA PHE A 125 -2.82 20.15 -17.29
C PHE A 125 -2.96 19.38 -18.61
N LYS A 126 -4.14 19.42 -19.25
CA LYS A 126 -4.36 18.86 -20.59
C LYS A 126 -3.34 19.43 -21.59
N LYS A 127 -3.22 20.76 -21.67
CA LYS A 127 -2.24 21.43 -22.56
C LYS A 127 -0.79 21.03 -22.24
N LYS A 128 -0.47 20.79 -20.96
CA LYS A 128 0.87 20.31 -20.55
C LYS A 128 1.14 18.92 -21.10
N LEU A 129 0.19 17.99 -20.98
CA LEU A 129 0.30 16.62 -21.48
C LEU A 129 0.39 16.58 -23.02
N GLU A 130 -0.44 17.38 -23.71
CA GLU A 130 -0.42 17.49 -25.19
C GLU A 130 0.94 17.99 -25.71
N LYS A 131 1.58 18.95 -25.02
CA LYS A 131 2.95 19.39 -25.34
C LYS A 131 4.01 18.29 -25.15
N LEU A 132 3.72 17.30 -24.32
CA LEU A 132 4.56 16.10 -24.12
C LEU A 132 4.19 14.96 -25.09
N ASN A 133 3.36 15.24 -26.10
CA ASN A 133 2.83 14.26 -27.05
C ASN A 133 2.08 13.09 -26.38
N ILE A 134 1.38 13.37 -25.28
CA ILE A 134 0.52 12.40 -24.59
C ILE A 134 -0.93 12.73 -24.97
N PRO A 135 -1.66 11.82 -25.64
CA PRO A 135 -3.09 12.00 -25.96
C PRO A 135 -3.91 12.17 -24.67
N VAL A 136 -4.85 13.12 -24.69
CA VAL A 136 -5.72 13.40 -23.53
C VAL A 136 -7.17 13.35 -23.94
N TYR A 137 -7.98 12.64 -23.15
CA TYR A 137 -9.42 12.51 -23.32
C TYR A 137 -10.16 13.11 -22.13
N ILE A 138 -11.34 13.68 -22.39
CA ILE A 138 -12.17 14.32 -21.37
C ILE A 138 -13.40 13.46 -21.10
N LEU A 139 -13.63 13.13 -19.85
CA LEU A 139 -14.83 12.48 -19.37
C LEU A 139 -15.55 13.41 -18.39
N TYR A 140 -16.79 13.73 -18.71
CA TYR A 140 -17.56 14.71 -17.98
C TYR A 140 -18.16 14.16 -16.70
N SER A 141 -18.51 15.04 -15.78
CA SER A 141 -19.36 14.70 -14.66
C SER A 141 -20.77 14.44 -15.18
N ILE A 142 -21.40 13.35 -14.72
CA ILE A 142 -22.75 12.97 -15.16
C ILE A 142 -23.69 13.12 -13.96
N ASP A 143 -24.76 13.88 -14.15
CA ASP A 143 -25.75 14.14 -13.10
C ASP A 143 -26.49 12.84 -12.70
N GLY A 144 -26.67 12.66 -11.40
CA GLY A 144 -27.34 11.48 -10.85
C GLY A 144 -26.48 10.22 -10.82
N TYR A 145 -25.18 10.30 -11.11
CA TYR A 145 -24.26 9.17 -10.98
C TYR A 145 -24.11 8.76 -9.48
N PRO A 146 -24.16 7.46 -9.13
CA PRO A 146 -24.31 6.29 -10.02
C PRO A 146 -25.76 5.80 -10.21
N ASN A 147 -26.77 6.45 -9.63
CA ASN A 147 -28.13 5.90 -9.46
C ASN A 147 -29.04 6.11 -10.68
N ASN A 148 -28.86 7.18 -11.43
CA ASN A 148 -29.70 7.47 -12.62
C ASN A 148 -29.18 6.72 -13.85
N VAL A 149 -29.29 5.37 -13.81
CA VAL A 149 -28.75 4.48 -14.84
C VAL A 149 -29.26 4.85 -16.25
N SER A 150 -30.52 5.23 -16.39
CA SER A 150 -31.12 5.58 -17.69
C SER A 150 -30.49 6.82 -18.34
N HIS A 151 -30.10 7.80 -17.52
CA HIS A 151 -29.38 8.98 -18.01
C HIS A 151 -27.89 8.68 -18.21
N ILE A 152 -27.28 7.97 -17.28
CA ILE A 152 -25.86 7.64 -17.33
C ILE A 152 -25.51 6.85 -18.60
N VAL A 153 -26.29 5.79 -18.89
CA VAL A 153 -26.12 4.93 -20.07
C VAL A 153 -27.00 5.45 -21.22
N SER A 154 -26.67 6.65 -21.69
CA SER A 154 -27.34 7.32 -22.81
C SER A 154 -26.35 8.19 -23.58
N ASP A 155 -26.80 8.73 -24.73
CA ASP A 155 -25.98 9.67 -25.53
C ASP A 155 -25.71 10.96 -24.75
N GLU A 156 -26.59 11.36 -23.82
CA GLU A 156 -26.45 12.55 -22.96
C GLU A 156 -25.56 12.28 -21.70
N GLY A 157 -25.36 11.01 -21.35
CA GLY A 157 -24.49 10.58 -20.28
C GLY A 157 -23.12 10.12 -20.81
N TYR A 158 -22.92 8.80 -20.90
CA TYR A 158 -21.66 8.24 -21.40
C TYR A 158 -21.34 8.66 -22.85
N GLY A 159 -22.36 8.91 -23.67
CA GLY A 159 -22.17 9.37 -25.04
C GLY A 159 -21.48 10.71 -25.18
N LYS A 160 -21.55 11.59 -24.17
CA LYS A 160 -20.82 12.87 -24.14
C LYS A 160 -19.34 12.72 -23.86
N ASN A 161 -18.93 11.63 -23.22
CA ASN A 161 -17.53 11.37 -22.92
C ASN A 161 -16.74 11.07 -24.19
N ASP A 162 -15.48 11.50 -24.21
CA ASP A 162 -14.60 11.14 -25.31
C ASP A 162 -14.45 9.62 -25.41
N TYR A 163 -14.49 9.09 -26.64
CA TYR A 163 -14.03 7.73 -26.90
C TYR A 163 -12.51 7.68 -26.88
N ILE A 164 -11.95 6.90 -25.95
CA ILE A 164 -10.52 6.67 -25.84
C ILE A 164 -10.08 5.71 -26.93
N LYS A 165 -9.36 6.20 -27.93
CA LYS A 165 -8.83 5.36 -29.00
C LYS A 165 -7.71 4.48 -28.45
N THR A 166 -7.92 3.19 -28.45
CA THR A 166 -6.97 2.18 -28.00
C THR A 166 -6.61 1.21 -29.11
N THR A 167 -5.42 0.66 -29.06
CA THR A 167 -4.84 -0.18 -30.13
C THR A 167 -4.64 -1.64 -29.71
N ARG A 168 -4.76 -1.93 -28.39
CA ARG A 168 -4.47 -3.25 -27.84
C ARG A 168 -5.71 -3.89 -27.21
N PRO A 169 -5.76 -5.23 -27.14
CA PRO A 169 -6.92 -5.95 -26.62
C PRO A 169 -7.12 -5.74 -25.11
N LEU A 170 -6.07 -5.58 -24.33
CA LEU A 170 -6.14 -5.32 -22.90
C LEU A 170 -5.92 -3.83 -22.61
N VAL A 171 -6.95 -3.13 -22.16
CA VAL A 171 -6.87 -1.72 -21.75
C VAL A 171 -6.87 -1.63 -20.24
N ILE A 172 -5.76 -1.21 -19.68
CA ILE A 172 -5.56 -1.08 -18.24
C ILE A 172 -5.88 0.34 -17.80
N ILE A 173 -6.92 0.49 -16.98
CA ILE A 173 -7.31 1.77 -16.41
C ILE A 173 -6.75 1.91 -15.01
N THR A 174 -5.77 2.77 -14.83
CA THR A 174 -5.11 3.01 -13.54
C THR A 174 -5.08 4.49 -13.17
N ALA A 175 -4.74 4.81 -11.91
CA ALA A 175 -4.82 6.18 -11.38
C ALA A 175 -3.82 6.42 -10.25
N PRO A 176 -3.47 7.69 -9.94
CA PRO A 176 -2.69 8.07 -8.77
C PRO A 176 -3.31 7.66 -7.43
N GLY A 177 -4.64 7.57 -7.37
CA GLY A 177 -5.34 7.23 -6.13
C GLY A 177 -6.82 6.90 -6.30
N PRO A 178 -7.52 6.63 -5.19
CA PRO A 178 -8.95 6.33 -5.19
C PRO A 178 -9.80 7.54 -5.59
N GLY A 179 -11.02 7.28 -6.09
CA GLY A 179 -11.96 8.33 -6.50
C GLY A 179 -11.66 8.99 -7.84
N SER A 180 -10.64 8.52 -8.59
CA SER A 180 -10.24 9.09 -9.88
C SER A 180 -11.16 8.71 -11.06
N GLY A 181 -12.24 7.94 -10.83
CA GLY A 181 -13.20 7.57 -11.86
C GLY A 181 -12.83 6.39 -12.75
N LYS A 182 -11.99 5.47 -12.30
CA LYS A 182 -11.55 4.28 -13.08
C LYS A 182 -12.72 3.44 -13.59
N MET A 183 -13.61 3.01 -12.68
CA MET A 183 -14.79 2.21 -13.03
C MET A 183 -15.68 2.94 -14.04
N ALA A 184 -16.02 4.21 -13.79
CA ALA A 184 -16.83 5.02 -14.69
C ALA A 184 -16.18 5.18 -16.06
N THR A 185 -14.86 5.27 -16.13
CA THR A 185 -14.10 5.28 -17.39
C THR A 185 -14.27 3.94 -18.12
N CYS A 186 -14.08 2.80 -17.46
CA CYS A 186 -14.30 1.49 -18.08
C CYS A 186 -15.72 1.40 -18.66
N LEU A 187 -16.75 1.65 -17.85
CA LEU A 187 -18.16 1.54 -18.28
C LEU A 187 -18.51 2.51 -19.42
N SER A 188 -18.01 3.73 -19.37
CA SER A 188 -18.16 4.70 -20.47
C SER A 188 -17.53 4.18 -21.77
N GLN A 189 -16.36 3.55 -21.69
CA GLN A 189 -15.73 3.00 -22.89
C GLN A 189 -16.45 1.75 -23.39
N LEU A 190 -17.01 0.91 -22.52
CA LEU A 190 -17.87 -0.21 -22.93
C LEU A 190 -19.10 0.29 -23.72
N TYR A 191 -19.73 1.39 -23.28
CA TYR A 191 -20.82 2.01 -24.00
C TYR A 191 -20.39 2.45 -25.41
N HIS A 192 -19.24 3.08 -25.56
CA HIS A 192 -18.69 3.49 -26.84
C HIS A 192 -18.31 2.30 -27.74
N GLU A 193 -17.72 1.26 -27.17
CA GLU A 193 -17.37 0.04 -27.93
C GLU A 193 -18.64 -0.66 -28.44
N GLN A 194 -19.67 -0.80 -27.60
CA GLN A 194 -20.95 -1.40 -28.00
C GLN A 194 -21.61 -0.61 -29.14
N LYS A 195 -21.56 0.72 -29.09
CA LYS A 195 -22.06 1.58 -30.22
C LYS A 195 -21.28 1.36 -31.51
N ARG A 196 -20.07 0.82 -31.45
CA ARG A 196 -19.20 0.47 -32.58
C ARG A 196 -19.30 -1.00 -32.98
N GLY A 197 -20.19 -1.77 -32.33
CA GLY A 197 -20.39 -3.18 -32.60
C GLY A 197 -19.30 -4.09 -31.99
N VAL A 198 -18.53 -3.62 -31.00
CA VAL A 198 -17.53 -4.41 -30.28
C VAL A 198 -18.08 -4.73 -28.88
N ARG A 199 -18.24 -6.00 -28.57
CA ARG A 199 -18.64 -6.48 -27.23
C ARG A 199 -17.40 -6.57 -26.34
N ALA A 200 -16.94 -5.42 -25.83
CA ALA A 200 -15.79 -5.37 -24.92
C ALA A 200 -16.20 -5.78 -23.49
N GLY A 201 -15.29 -6.43 -22.75
CA GLY A 201 -15.51 -6.83 -21.37
C GLY A 201 -14.99 -5.81 -20.34
N TYR A 202 -15.48 -5.94 -19.12
CA TYR A 202 -14.96 -5.28 -17.93
C TYR A 202 -14.37 -6.32 -16.99
N ALA A 203 -13.26 -5.98 -16.34
CA ALA A 203 -12.79 -6.71 -15.18
C ALA A 203 -12.14 -5.78 -14.17
N LYS A 204 -12.18 -6.18 -12.88
CA LYS A 204 -11.53 -5.49 -11.78
C LYS A 204 -10.38 -6.33 -11.26
N PHE A 205 -9.17 -5.79 -11.30
CA PHE A 205 -8.01 -6.45 -10.73
C PHE A 205 -8.03 -6.34 -9.20
N GLU A 206 -7.98 -7.48 -8.54
CA GLU A 206 -8.00 -7.55 -7.09
C GLU A 206 -6.92 -8.50 -6.55
N THR A 207 -6.44 -8.22 -5.35
CA THR A 207 -5.60 -9.12 -4.56
C THR A 207 -6.32 -9.44 -3.25
N PHE A 208 -7.04 -8.48 -2.70
CA PHE A 208 -7.82 -8.58 -1.47
C PHE A 208 -9.24 -8.03 -1.65
N PRO A 209 -10.22 -8.54 -0.88
CA PRO A 209 -10.12 -9.72 -0.02
C PRO A 209 -9.81 -10.98 -0.84
N ILE A 210 -9.23 -11.99 -0.21
CA ILE A 210 -9.01 -13.28 -0.86
C ILE A 210 -10.32 -14.06 -0.86
N TRP A 211 -10.78 -14.46 -2.05
CA TRP A 211 -12.14 -14.96 -2.26
C TRP A 211 -12.41 -16.35 -1.65
N ASN A 212 -11.44 -17.25 -1.77
CA ASN A 212 -11.57 -18.69 -1.48
C ASN A 212 -11.00 -19.10 -0.12
N ILE A 213 -10.83 -18.15 0.80
CA ILE A 213 -10.53 -18.44 2.21
C ILE A 213 -11.66 -17.93 3.11
N PRO A 214 -11.80 -18.43 4.35
CA PRO A 214 -12.88 -18.03 5.24
C PRO A 214 -12.99 -16.52 5.47
N LEU A 215 -14.21 -16.01 5.66
CA LEU A 215 -14.47 -14.58 5.90
C LEU A 215 -13.62 -14.01 7.04
N LYS A 216 -13.50 -14.75 8.14
CA LYS A 216 -12.73 -14.35 9.34
C LYS A 216 -11.27 -14.86 9.33
N HIS A 217 -10.80 -15.29 8.17
CA HIS A 217 -9.40 -15.68 8.05
C HIS A 217 -8.48 -14.47 8.35
N PRO A 218 -7.39 -14.63 9.13
CA PRO A 218 -6.51 -13.53 9.50
C PRO A 218 -6.04 -12.67 8.32
N VAL A 219 -5.81 -13.24 7.15
CA VAL A 219 -5.44 -12.51 5.92
C VAL A 219 -6.54 -11.54 5.51
N ASN A 220 -7.80 -11.97 5.51
CA ASN A 220 -8.95 -11.11 5.18
C ASN A 220 -9.21 -10.06 6.25
N LEU A 221 -9.05 -10.40 7.55
CA LEU A 221 -9.14 -9.43 8.65
C LEU A 221 -8.02 -8.38 8.57
N ALA A 222 -6.81 -8.76 8.13
CA ALA A 222 -5.71 -7.82 7.93
C ALA A 222 -5.97 -6.83 6.78
N TYR A 223 -6.75 -7.23 5.76
CA TYR A 223 -7.22 -6.31 4.73
C TYR A 223 -8.19 -5.27 5.29
N GLU A 224 -9.18 -5.68 6.11
CA GLU A 224 -10.06 -4.73 6.80
C GLU A 224 -9.28 -3.79 7.72
N ALA A 225 -8.24 -4.29 8.39
CA ALA A 225 -7.36 -3.47 9.20
C ALA A 225 -6.58 -2.45 8.34
N ALA A 226 -6.24 -2.81 7.10
CA ALA A 226 -5.54 -1.91 6.17
C ALA A 226 -6.45 -0.80 5.60
N THR A 227 -7.76 -1.02 5.58
CA THR A 227 -8.79 -0.11 5.06
C THR A 227 -9.73 0.40 6.15
N ALA A 228 -9.25 0.43 7.40
CA ALA A 228 -10.06 0.84 8.54
C ALA A 228 -10.61 2.27 8.42
N ASP A 229 -9.85 3.17 7.79
CA ASP A 229 -10.22 4.55 7.49
C ASP A 229 -11.29 4.69 6.37
N LEU A 230 -11.44 3.66 5.54
CA LEU A 230 -12.42 3.61 4.44
C LEU A 230 -13.72 2.91 4.82
N ASN A 231 -13.78 2.32 6.02
CA ASN A 231 -14.89 1.48 6.48
C ASN A 231 -15.22 0.29 5.58
N ASP A 232 -14.22 -0.23 4.86
CA ASP A 232 -14.37 -1.48 4.11
C ASP A 232 -14.60 -2.63 5.10
N VAL A 233 -15.60 -3.46 4.80
CA VAL A 233 -15.96 -4.65 5.59
C VAL A 233 -16.07 -5.82 4.63
N ASN A 234 -15.39 -6.91 4.94
CA ASN A 234 -15.53 -8.14 4.18
C ASN A 234 -16.88 -8.80 4.48
N MET A 235 -17.47 -9.36 3.45
CA MET A 235 -18.73 -10.08 3.55
C MET A 235 -18.76 -11.25 2.55
N ILE A 236 -19.66 -12.18 2.79
CA ILE A 236 -19.96 -13.20 1.78
C ILE A 236 -20.69 -12.53 0.64
N ASP A 237 -20.27 -12.80 -0.59
CA ASP A 237 -20.95 -12.34 -1.80
C ASP A 237 -22.28 -13.09 -1.96
N PRO A 238 -23.44 -12.45 -1.72
CA PRO A 238 -24.73 -13.10 -1.76
C PRO A 238 -25.14 -13.45 -3.20
N PHE A 239 -24.71 -12.65 -4.17
CA PHE A 239 -25.03 -12.88 -5.58
C PHE A 239 -24.25 -14.09 -6.13
N HIS A 240 -22.99 -14.25 -5.72
CA HIS A 240 -22.21 -15.42 -6.10
C HIS A 240 -22.74 -16.71 -5.49
N LEU A 241 -23.11 -16.63 -4.21
CA LEU A 241 -23.75 -17.74 -3.51
C LEU A 241 -25.08 -18.15 -4.18
N GLU A 242 -25.91 -17.19 -4.57
CA GLU A 242 -27.19 -17.45 -5.25
C GLU A 242 -26.97 -18.04 -6.65
N ALA A 243 -26.02 -17.51 -7.41
CA ALA A 243 -25.79 -17.92 -8.80
C ALA A 243 -25.11 -19.28 -8.93
N TYR A 244 -24.20 -19.64 -8.00
CA TYR A 244 -23.32 -20.81 -8.13
C TYR A 244 -23.37 -21.78 -6.96
N GLY A 245 -23.99 -21.43 -5.83
CA GLY A 245 -23.96 -22.22 -4.60
C GLY A 245 -22.60 -22.21 -3.90
N GLU A 246 -21.70 -21.34 -4.31
CA GLU A 246 -20.33 -21.23 -3.79
C GLU A 246 -20.16 -20.02 -2.89
N THR A 247 -19.47 -20.21 -1.77
CA THR A 247 -19.17 -19.13 -0.82
C THR A 247 -17.88 -18.43 -1.21
N THR A 248 -17.97 -17.14 -1.53
CA THR A 248 -16.82 -16.28 -1.81
C THR A 248 -16.84 -15.05 -0.90
N VAL A 249 -15.66 -14.53 -0.58
CA VAL A 249 -15.51 -13.31 0.21
C VAL A 249 -15.28 -12.12 -0.71
N ASN A 250 -16.08 -11.09 -0.55
CA ASN A 250 -15.92 -9.82 -1.24
C ASN A 250 -16.06 -8.68 -0.20
N TYR A 251 -15.92 -7.43 -0.57
CA TYR A 251 -16.15 -6.33 0.36
C TYR A 251 -17.45 -5.59 0.07
N ASN A 252 -17.99 -4.99 1.11
CA ASN A 252 -19.33 -4.40 1.11
C ASN A 252 -19.59 -3.45 -0.07
N ARG A 253 -18.65 -2.59 -0.43
CA ARG A 253 -18.87 -1.61 -1.51
C ARG A 253 -19.09 -2.23 -2.87
N ASP A 254 -18.42 -3.34 -3.19
CA ASP A 254 -18.64 -4.03 -4.48
C ASP A 254 -19.96 -4.78 -4.49
N VAL A 255 -20.33 -5.37 -3.35
CA VAL A 255 -21.63 -6.05 -3.20
C VAL A 255 -22.78 -5.05 -3.27
N GLU A 256 -22.68 -3.91 -2.58
CA GLU A 256 -23.73 -2.87 -2.55
C GLU A 256 -23.94 -2.19 -3.91
N ILE A 257 -22.86 -1.99 -4.68
CA ILE A 257 -22.98 -1.33 -6.00
C ILE A 257 -23.38 -2.29 -7.12
N PHE A 258 -23.27 -3.61 -6.94
CA PHE A 258 -23.49 -4.59 -8.00
C PHE A 258 -24.84 -4.49 -8.69
N PRO A 259 -26.00 -4.29 -8.01
CA PRO A 259 -27.29 -4.14 -8.66
C PRO A 259 -27.35 -2.94 -9.63
N VAL A 260 -26.63 -1.87 -9.30
CA VAL A 260 -26.53 -0.68 -10.17
C VAL A 260 -25.67 -1.00 -11.40
N LEU A 261 -24.56 -1.72 -11.20
CA LEU A 261 -23.69 -2.16 -12.29
C LEU A 261 -24.41 -3.15 -13.22
N GLU A 262 -25.14 -4.11 -12.67
CA GLU A 262 -25.99 -5.04 -13.41
C GLU A 262 -26.94 -4.28 -14.34
N ALA A 263 -27.70 -3.32 -13.82
CA ALA A 263 -28.59 -2.49 -14.62
C ALA A 263 -27.85 -1.66 -15.69
N MET A 264 -26.61 -1.20 -15.41
CA MET A 264 -25.78 -0.52 -16.42
C MET A 264 -25.34 -1.48 -17.53
N PHE A 265 -24.89 -2.70 -17.19
CA PHE A 265 -24.49 -3.71 -18.17
C PHE A 265 -25.68 -4.15 -19.03
N GLU A 266 -26.83 -4.42 -18.42
CA GLU A 266 -28.07 -4.74 -19.16
C GLU A 266 -28.42 -3.66 -20.18
N ARG A 267 -28.26 -2.39 -19.80
CA ARG A 267 -28.54 -1.28 -20.68
C ARG A 267 -27.50 -1.09 -21.78
N ILE A 268 -26.23 -1.44 -21.52
CA ILE A 268 -25.14 -1.40 -22.52
C ILE A 268 -25.26 -2.55 -23.51
N PHE A 269 -25.46 -3.78 -23.03
CA PHE A 269 -25.35 -5.01 -23.83
C PHE A 269 -26.68 -5.68 -24.15
N GLY A 270 -27.78 -5.29 -23.47
CA GLY A 270 -29.07 -5.97 -23.52
C GLY A 270 -29.18 -7.11 -22.48
N GLU A 271 -28.09 -7.50 -21.87
CA GLU A 271 -28.00 -8.49 -20.78
C GLU A 271 -26.79 -8.17 -19.90
N CYS A 272 -26.80 -8.62 -18.64
CA CYS A 272 -25.61 -8.55 -17.79
C CYS A 272 -24.74 -9.80 -18.00
N PRO A 273 -23.46 -9.65 -18.42
CA PRO A 273 -22.56 -10.80 -18.59
C PRO A 273 -22.01 -11.35 -17.26
N TYR A 274 -22.28 -10.70 -16.14
CA TYR A 274 -21.80 -11.06 -14.80
C TYR A 274 -22.98 -11.39 -13.88
N LYS A 275 -22.84 -12.45 -13.08
CA LYS A 275 -23.86 -12.86 -12.12
C LYS A 275 -23.57 -12.38 -10.70
N SER A 276 -22.35 -11.85 -10.45
CA SER A 276 -21.93 -11.39 -9.14
C SER A 276 -20.80 -10.37 -9.23
N PRO A 277 -20.53 -9.58 -8.19
CA PRO A 277 -19.32 -8.75 -8.12
C PRO A 277 -18.04 -9.58 -8.20
N THR A 278 -18.03 -10.81 -7.69
CA THR A 278 -16.90 -11.74 -7.81
C THR A 278 -16.61 -12.10 -9.29
N ASP A 279 -17.65 -12.29 -10.10
CA ASP A 279 -17.48 -12.56 -11.55
C ASP A 279 -16.82 -11.40 -12.30
N MET A 280 -17.02 -10.16 -11.85
CA MET A 280 -16.38 -8.99 -12.45
C MET A 280 -14.89 -8.92 -12.11
N GLY A 281 -14.46 -9.57 -11.04
CA GLY A 281 -13.09 -9.50 -10.55
C GLY A 281 -12.14 -10.49 -11.22
N VAL A 282 -10.84 -10.26 -11.03
CA VAL A 282 -9.76 -11.21 -11.31
C VAL A 282 -8.88 -11.30 -10.08
N ASN A 283 -8.91 -12.43 -9.38
CA ASN A 283 -8.15 -12.63 -8.13
C ASN A 283 -7.78 -14.12 -7.95
N MET A 284 -6.53 -14.46 -8.22
CA MET A 284 -5.98 -15.81 -8.06
C MET A 284 -5.14 -15.97 -6.78
N ALA A 285 -5.10 -14.95 -5.91
CA ALA A 285 -4.21 -14.93 -4.76
C ALA A 285 -4.40 -16.12 -3.81
N GLY A 286 -5.63 -16.50 -3.52
CA GLY A 286 -5.90 -17.62 -2.62
C GLY A 286 -5.41 -18.97 -3.12
N ASN A 287 -5.30 -19.16 -4.43
CA ASN A 287 -4.77 -20.40 -5.03
C ASN A 287 -3.24 -20.50 -4.94
N CYS A 288 -2.58 -19.44 -4.46
CA CYS A 288 -1.13 -19.31 -4.42
C CYS A 288 -0.58 -19.31 -2.97
N ILE A 289 -1.44 -19.47 -1.96
CA ILE A 289 -1.03 -19.72 -0.57
C ILE A 289 -0.51 -21.16 -0.51
N ILE A 290 0.76 -21.33 -0.07
CA ILE A 290 1.45 -22.62 0.02
C ILE A 290 1.71 -23.04 1.49
N ASP A 291 1.72 -22.07 2.41
CA ASP A 291 1.77 -22.31 3.85
C ASP A 291 0.84 -21.29 4.53
N ASP A 292 -0.35 -21.77 4.87
CA ASP A 292 -1.42 -20.95 5.41
C ASP A 292 -1.10 -20.45 6.84
N GLU A 293 -0.42 -21.25 7.66
CA GLU A 293 -0.03 -20.85 9.02
C GLU A 293 0.93 -19.65 8.99
N VAL A 294 1.86 -19.65 8.04
CA VAL A 294 2.80 -18.53 7.84
C VAL A 294 2.05 -17.27 7.42
N CYS A 295 1.05 -17.37 6.53
CA CYS A 295 0.23 -16.24 6.11
C CYS A 295 -0.67 -15.73 7.25
N GLN A 296 -1.26 -16.64 8.05
CA GLN A 296 -2.08 -16.28 9.19
C GLN A 296 -1.27 -15.52 10.25
N GLU A 297 -0.08 -16.03 10.60
CA GLU A 297 0.77 -15.36 11.60
C GLU A 297 1.24 -13.99 11.11
N ALA A 298 1.69 -13.89 9.88
CA ALA A 298 2.07 -12.60 9.27
C ALA A 298 0.91 -11.59 9.29
N SER A 299 -0.31 -12.05 9.05
CA SER A 299 -1.51 -11.23 9.07
C SER A 299 -1.90 -10.78 10.48
N ARG A 300 -1.77 -11.64 11.49
CA ARG A 300 -1.96 -11.28 12.90
C ARG A 300 -0.99 -10.17 13.31
N GLN A 301 0.28 -10.30 12.93
CA GLN A 301 1.30 -9.28 13.20
C GLN A 301 1.01 -7.96 12.48
N GLU A 302 0.46 -7.99 11.26
CA GLU A 302 0.05 -6.79 10.52
C GLU A 302 -1.15 -6.10 11.20
N ILE A 303 -2.14 -6.83 11.72
CA ILE A 303 -3.27 -6.25 12.46
C ILE A 303 -2.77 -5.52 13.71
N ILE A 304 -1.89 -6.15 14.50
CA ILE A 304 -1.31 -5.53 15.70
C ILE A 304 -0.49 -4.28 15.32
N ARG A 305 0.28 -4.36 14.24
CA ARG A 305 1.06 -3.23 13.75
C ARG A 305 0.16 -2.04 13.38
N ARG A 306 -0.95 -2.30 12.72
CA ARG A 306 -1.96 -1.27 12.37
C ARG A 306 -2.61 -0.65 13.60
N TYR A 307 -2.92 -1.46 14.60
CA TYR A 307 -3.46 -0.99 15.88
C TYR A 307 -2.51 0.03 16.54
N TYR A 308 -1.21 -0.29 16.66
CA TYR A 308 -0.25 0.65 17.22
C TYR A 308 -0.09 1.92 16.38
N GLN A 309 -0.11 1.80 15.06
CA GLN A 309 -0.07 2.97 14.18
C GLN A 309 -1.30 3.88 14.34
N ALA A 310 -2.49 3.29 14.48
CA ALA A 310 -3.71 4.06 14.72
C ALA A 310 -3.68 4.74 16.10
N LYS A 311 -3.22 4.07 17.13
CA LYS A 311 -3.04 4.67 18.47
C LYS A 311 -2.04 5.83 18.47
N ALA A 312 -0.90 5.66 17.81
CA ALA A 312 0.06 6.74 17.67
C ALA A 312 -0.53 7.92 16.86
N GLY A 313 -1.24 7.61 15.76
CA GLY A 313 -1.93 8.61 14.95
C GLY A 313 -3.09 9.33 15.65
N LEU A 314 -3.72 8.68 16.64
CA LEU A 314 -4.71 9.35 17.49
C LEU A 314 -4.06 10.43 18.38
N VAL A 315 -2.86 10.16 18.91
CA VAL A 315 -2.12 11.09 19.75
C VAL A 315 -1.58 12.30 18.96
N ASP A 316 -1.14 12.09 17.72
CA ASP A 316 -0.65 13.17 16.85
C ASP A 316 -1.79 13.85 16.03
N GLY A 317 -3.03 13.38 16.16
CA GLY A 317 -4.22 13.94 15.49
C GLY A 317 -4.38 13.53 14.02
N SER A 318 -3.56 12.61 13.50
CA SER A 318 -3.63 12.13 12.11
C SER A 318 -4.67 11.02 11.88
N LYS A 319 -5.15 10.38 12.96
CA LYS A 319 -6.12 9.29 12.95
C LYS A 319 -7.32 9.58 13.87
N LYS A 320 -8.43 8.86 13.65
CA LYS A 320 -9.66 8.99 14.41
C LYS A 320 -9.83 7.84 15.41
N GLU A 321 -10.60 8.07 16.46
CA GLU A 321 -10.92 7.08 17.49
C GLU A 321 -11.64 5.85 16.92
N ASP A 322 -12.55 6.07 15.96
CA ASP A 322 -13.28 4.99 15.29
C ASP A 322 -12.35 3.98 14.60
N GLU A 323 -11.19 4.44 14.06
CA GLU A 323 -10.20 3.54 13.46
C GLU A 323 -9.56 2.63 14.51
N VAL A 324 -9.28 3.15 15.70
CA VAL A 324 -8.72 2.37 16.81
C VAL A 324 -9.72 1.33 17.27
N PHE A 325 -10.99 1.71 17.49
CA PHE A 325 -12.05 0.79 17.88
C PHE A 325 -12.26 -0.33 16.86
N LYS A 326 -12.25 0.00 15.56
CA LYS A 326 -12.36 -1.03 14.51
C LYS A 326 -11.19 -2.01 14.58
N LEU A 327 -9.97 -1.54 14.79
CA LEU A 327 -8.79 -2.40 14.92
C LEU A 327 -8.84 -3.28 16.17
N GLU A 328 -9.32 -2.77 17.30
CA GLU A 328 -9.56 -3.56 18.51
C GLU A 328 -10.59 -4.68 18.27
N LEU A 329 -11.65 -4.38 17.53
CA LEU A 329 -12.64 -5.38 17.14
C LEU A 329 -12.02 -6.47 16.23
N LEU A 330 -11.20 -6.07 15.26
CA LEU A 330 -10.52 -7.01 14.36
C LEU A 330 -9.51 -7.88 15.12
N MET A 331 -8.76 -7.31 16.07
CA MET A 331 -7.89 -8.09 16.96
C MET A 331 -8.67 -9.12 17.76
N LYS A 332 -9.84 -8.75 18.31
CA LYS A 332 -10.72 -9.69 19.03
C LYS A 332 -11.22 -10.79 18.11
N GLN A 333 -11.58 -10.48 16.86
CA GLN A 333 -12.01 -11.49 15.88
C GLN A 333 -10.88 -12.42 15.44
N ALA A 334 -9.66 -11.91 15.37
CA ALA A 334 -8.44 -12.69 15.06
C ALA A 334 -7.91 -13.45 16.28
N HIS A 335 -8.52 -13.30 17.46
CA HIS A 335 -8.10 -13.90 18.75
C HIS A 335 -6.66 -13.53 19.12
N ILE A 336 -6.29 -12.26 18.96
CA ILE A 336 -4.97 -11.72 19.26
C ILE A 336 -5.03 -10.52 20.19
N THR A 337 -3.91 -10.30 20.87
CA THR A 337 -3.65 -9.16 21.76
C THR A 337 -2.38 -8.44 21.33
N PRO A 338 -2.12 -7.21 21.77
CA PRO A 338 -0.85 -6.52 21.50
C PRO A 338 0.39 -7.31 21.95
N GLN A 339 0.26 -8.13 22.99
CA GLN A 339 1.34 -8.96 23.56
C GLN A 339 1.75 -10.14 22.67
N ASP A 340 0.90 -10.53 21.71
CA ASP A 340 1.26 -11.56 20.72
C ASP A 340 2.34 -11.06 19.73
N ARG A 341 2.64 -9.77 19.75
CA ARG A 341 3.85 -9.21 19.13
C ARG A 341 4.99 -9.25 20.15
N LYS A 342 5.87 -10.27 20.07
CA LYS A 342 6.92 -10.58 21.04
C LYS A 342 7.80 -9.38 21.42
N VAL A 343 8.11 -8.51 20.44
CA VAL A 343 8.93 -7.32 20.67
C VAL A 343 8.25 -6.28 21.58
N VAL A 344 6.92 -6.32 21.73
CA VAL A 344 6.18 -5.44 22.64
C VAL A 344 6.56 -5.76 24.10
N GLY A 345 6.38 -7.01 24.50
CA GLY A 345 6.74 -7.44 25.87
C GLY A 345 8.21 -7.17 26.19
N ALA A 346 9.12 -7.50 25.27
CA ALA A 346 10.55 -7.30 25.46
C ALA A 346 10.96 -5.82 25.58
N ALA A 347 10.33 -4.92 24.81
CA ALA A 347 10.59 -3.48 24.90
C ALA A 347 10.09 -2.90 26.23
N MET A 348 8.88 -3.28 26.63
CA MET A 348 8.27 -2.81 27.87
C MET A 348 9.00 -3.30 29.11
N GLU A 349 9.33 -4.59 29.14
CA GLU A 349 10.14 -5.18 30.22
C GLU A 349 11.51 -4.48 30.34
N ARG A 350 12.17 -4.22 29.20
CA ARG A 350 13.46 -3.51 29.20
C ARG A 350 13.33 -2.07 29.72
N ALA A 351 12.25 -1.38 29.37
CA ALA A 351 11.98 -0.03 29.86
C ALA A 351 11.74 -0.03 31.38
N GLU A 352 10.97 -0.98 31.90
CA GLU A 352 10.71 -1.14 33.32
C GLU A 352 12.00 -1.45 34.11
N GLN A 353 12.80 -2.42 33.66
CA GLN A 353 14.07 -2.80 34.27
C GLN A 353 15.07 -1.65 34.38
N THR A 354 15.05 -0.74 33.42
CA THR A 354 16.06 0.32 33.33
C THR A 354 15.56 1.69 33.78
N GLY A 355 14.25 1.85 33.96
CA GLY A 355 13.62 3.15 34.24
C GLY A 355 13.77 4.17 33.11
N ALA A 356 14.10 3.72 31.88
CA ALA A 356 14.36 4.58 30.73
C ALA A 356 13.66 4.02 29.48
N PRO A 357 13.27 4.88 28.52
CA PRO A 357 12.71 4.41 27.26
C PRO A 357 13.59 3.35 26.59
N ALA A 358 12.95 2.30 26.11
CA ALA A 358 13.62 1.16 25.50
C ALA A 358 12.93 0.75 24.18
N ALA A 359 13.65 -0.05 23.43
CA ALA A 359 13.19 -0.64 22.18
C ALA A 359 13.65 -2.10 22.08
N ALA A 360 12.90 -2.91 21.34
CA ALA A 360 13.25 -4.32 21.06
C ALA A 360 13.07 -4.62 19.56
N MET A 361 13.93 -5.50 19.04
CA MET A 361 13.90 -5.99 17.66
C MET A 361 13.98 -7.50 17.63
N GLU A 362 13.14 -8.15 16.85
CA GLU A 362 13.26 -9.56 16.51
C GLU A 362 14.09 -9.70 15.23
N LEU A 363 15.23 -10.37 15.33
CA LEU A 363 16.14 -10.65 14.24
C LEU A 363 15.63 -11.80 13.35
N PRO A 364 16.20 -12.01 12.14
CA PRO A 364 15.75 -13.06 11.21
C PRO A 364 15.80 -14.49 11.76
N ASP A 365 16.64 -14.76 12.74
CA ASP A 365 16.76 -16.05 13.45
C ASP A 365 15.77 -16.20 14.61
N GLY A 366 14.96 -15.16 14.90
CA GLY A 366 14.00 -15.13 16.00
C GLY A 366 14.57 -14.63 17.33
N LYS A 367 15.86 -14.28 17.40
CA LYS A 367 16.48 -13.70 18.59
C LYS A 367 15.97 -12.27 18.82
N ILE A 368 15.64 -11.94 20.07
CA ILE A 368 15.21 -10.60 20.44
C ILE A 368 16.38 -9.82 21.02
N ILE A 369 16.65 -8.66 20.43
CA ILE A 369 17.67 -7.70 20.86
C ILE A 369 16.97 -6.48 21.42
N THR A 370 17.51 -5.89 22.48
CA THR A 370 16.99 -4.68 23.10
C THR A 370 18.00 -3.53 23.07
N GLY A 371 17.49 -2.31 23.08
CA GLY A 371 18.25 -1.08 23.27
C GLY A 371 17.52 -0.16 24.25
N LYS A 372 18.26 0.60 25.04
CA LYS A 372 17.67 1.59 25.96
C LYS A 372 18.27 2.97 25.73
N THR A 373 17.54 3.97 26.13
CA THR A 373 18.04 5.36 26.18
C THR A 373 19.26 5.48 27.09
N SER A 374 20.25 6.25 26.64
CA SER A 374 21.44 6.65 27.39
C SER A 374 21.71 8.15 27.17
N ASP A 375 22.76 8.67 27.75
CA ASP A 375 23.18 10.06 27.53
C ASP A 375 23.66 10.31 26.08
N LEU A 376 24.09 9.27 25.39
CA LEU A 376 24.61 9.33 24.04
C LEU A 376 23.56 9.05 22.96
N LEU A 377 22.64 8.11 23.22
CA LEU A 377 21.78 7.52 22.21
C LEU A 377 20.32 7.46 22.66
N GLY A 378 19.40 7.73 21.74
CA GLY A 378 17.99 7.35 21.91
C GLY A 378 17.79 5.82 21.84
N PRO A 379 16.61 5.30 22.24
CA PRO A 379 16.37 3.87 22.33
C PRO A 379 16.46 3.16 20.99
N SER A 380 16.00 3.80 19.92
CA SER A 380 16.06 3.33 18.53
C SER A 380 17.49 3.23 18.00
N ALA A 381 18.32 4.24 18.29
CA ALA A 381 19.73 4.26 17.88
C ALA A 381 20.56 3.19 18.63
N ALA A 382 20.32 3.05 19.93
CA ALA A 382 20.95 1.99 20.74
C ALA A 382 20.55 0.59 20.27
N LEU A 383 19.26 0.38 20.01
CA LEU A 383 18.74 -0.87 19.45
C LEU A 383 19.41 -1.23 18.12
N LEU A 384 19.47 -0.25 17.20
CA LEU A 384 20.03 -0.44 15.86
C LEU A 384 21.49 -0.90 15.91
N LEU A 385 22.33 -0.25 16.73
CA LEU A 385 23.72 -0.67 16.94
C LEU A 385 23.83 -2.08 17.55
N ASN A 386 22.99 -2.38 18.55
CA ASN A 386 23.01 -3.71 19.18
C ASN A 386 22.59 -4.80 18.18
N ALA A 387 21.58 -4.54 17.34
CA ALA A 387 21.13 -5.47 16.31
C ALA A 387 22.22 -5.71 15.25
N LEU A 388 22.88 -4.64 14.76
CA LEU A 388 23.97 -4.76 13.81
C LEU A 388 25.19 -5.50 14.36
N LYS A 389 25.52 -5.29 15.65
CA LYS A 389 26.56 -6.05 16.35
C LYS A 389 26.24 -7.54 16.43
N GLU A 390 25.03 -7.86 16.83
CA GLU A 390 24.58 -9.25 16.95
C GLU A 390 24.63 -9.96 15.59
N LEU A 391 24.08 -9.35 14.55
CA LEU A 391 24.11 -9.90 13.19
C LEU A 391 25.53 -10.09 12.64
N ALA A 392 26.46 -9.24 13.06
CA ALA A 392 27.87 -9.32 12.68
C ALA A 392 28.69 -10.31 13.54
N GLY A 393 28.08 -10.93 14.56
CA GLY A 393 28.80 -11.79 15.53
C GLY A 393 29.83 -11.02 16.38
N ILE A 394 29.58 -9.73 16.65
CA ILE A 394 30.48 -8.87 17.44
C ILE A 394 30.01 -8.90 18.91
N SER A 395 30.97 -9.12 19.85
CA SER A 395 30.67 -9.09 21.27
C SER A 395 30.02 -7.77 21.70
N HIS A 396 29.04 -7.84 22.61
CA HIS A 396 28.41 -6.68 23.21
C HIS A 396 29.37 -5.70 23.89
N GLU A 397 30.50 -6.19 24.40
CA GLU A 397 31.53 -5.38 25.02
C GLU A 397 32.38 -4.60 24.02
N THR A 398 32.37 -4.99 22.74
CA THR A 398 33.14 -4.31 21.70
C THR A 398 32.45 -3.01 21.28
N HIS A 399 33.11 -1.91 21.46
CA HIS A 399 32.63 -0.61 20.98
C HIS A 399 32.88 -0.47 19.46
N ILE A 400 31.81 -0.51 18.64
CA ILE A 400 31.88 -0.25 17.20
C ILE A 400 31.90 1.24 16.90
N LEU A 401 31.47 2.06 17.86
CA LEU A 401 31.58 3.53 17.88
C LEU A 401 32.18 3.95 19.21
N SER A 402 33.20 4.79 19.17
CA SER A 402 33.78 5.38 20.38
C SER A 402 32.97 6.60 20.82
N PRO A 403 32.92 6.96 22.11
CA PRO A 403 32.39 8.23 22.58
C PRO A 403 33.00 9.44 21.84
N ALA A 404 34.29 9.38 21.51
CA ALA A 404 34.98 10.41 20.75
C ALA A 404 34.44 10.61 19.30
N ALA A 405 33.80 9.59 18.71
CA ALA A 405 33.13 9.73 17.41
C ALA A 405 31.74 10.31 17.55
N ILE A 406 31.08 10.17 18.70
CA ILE A 406 29.74 10.63 18.98
C ILE A 406 29.72 12.09 19.46
N GLU A 407 30.62 12.45 20.36
CA GLU A 407 30.69 13.77 20.99
C GLU A 407 30.72 14.96 19.99
N PRO A 408 31.53 14.94 18.91
CA PRO A 408 31.51 16.04 17.93
C PRO A 408 30.14 16.22 17.28
N ILE A 409 29.38 15.15 17.06
CA ILE A 409 28.04 15.19 16.48
C ILE A 409 27.06 15.80 17.50
N GLN A 410 27.18 15.46 18.79
CA GLN A 410 26.38 16.06 19.85
C GLN A 410 26.65 17.57 19.98
N ILE A 411 27.91 17.99 19.91
CA ILE A 411 28.31 19.40 19.92
C ILE A 411 27.72 20.12 18.70
N LEU A 412 27.88 19.57 17.49
CA LEU A 412 27.30 20.13 16.28
C LEU A 412 25.79 20.31 16.45
N LYS A 413 25.09 19.28 16.90
CA LYS A 413 23.64 19.23 17.09
C LYS A 413 23.14 20.26 18.10
N THR A 414 23.81 20.36 19.25
CA THR A 414 23.32 21.21 20.36
C THR A 414 23.84 22.64 20.27
N ALA A 415 25.16 22.81 20.07
CA ALA A 415 25.80 24.12 20.10
C ALA A 415 25.58 24.94 18.81
N TYR A 416 25.57 24.27 17.64
CA TYR A 416 25.51 24.96 16.35
C TYR A 416 24.14 24.90 15.68
N LEU A 417 23.41 23.76 15.80
CA LEU A 417 22.09 23.57 15.20
C LEU A 417 20.93 23.84 16.15
N GLY A 418 21.22 24.14 17.43
CA GLY A 418 20.22 24.56 18.41
C GLY A 418 19.28 23.46 18.91
N SER A 419 19.59 22.18 18.67
CA SER A 419 18.80 21.07 19.21
C SER A 419 18.91 21.01 20.74
N ARG A 420 17.78 20.82 21.41
CA ARG A 420 17.75 20.61 22.88
C ARG A 420 18.07 19.16 23.27
N ASN A 421 17.99 18.23 22.32
CA ASN A 421 18.26 16.81 22.55
C ASN A 421 19.67 16.44 22.07
N PRO A 422 20.63 16.15 22.99
CA PRO A 422 21.98 15.77 22.62
C PRO A 422 22.06 14.33 22.08
N ARG A 423 21.09 13.47 22.36
CA ARG A 423 21.12 12.06 21.97
C ARG A 423 21.05 11.91 20.45
N LEU A 424 21.86 11.00 19.90
CA LEU A 424 21.87 10.73 18.47
C LEU A 424 20.63 9.94 18.04
N HIS A 425 20.10 10.32 16.89
CA HIS A 425 19.06 9.60 16.17
C HIS A 425 19.64 8.47 15.32
N THR A 426 18.78 7.65 14.73
CA THR A 426 19.18 6.48 13.94
C THR A 426 19.97 6.82 12.69
N ASP A 427 19.66 7.91 11.99
CA ASP A 427 20.41 8.38 10.83
C ASP A 427 21.79 8.94 11.22
N GLU A 428 21.87 9.73 12.30
CA GLU A 428 23.11 10.27 12.83
C GLU A 428 24.06 9.15 13.24
N ILE A 429 23.53 8.06 13.87
CA ILE A 429 24.33 6.93 14.27
C ILE A 429 24.84 6.10 13.08
N LEU A 430 24.05 5.97 12.02
CA LEU A 430 24.47 5.30 10.78
C LEU A 430 25.57 6.07 10.05
N ILE A 431 25.50 7.41 10.04
CA ILE A 431 26.56 8.28 9.50
C ILE A 431 27.85 8.12 10.32
N ALA A 432 27.73 8.18 11.67
CA ALA A 432 28.87 7.99 12.56
C ALA A 432 29.51 6.61 12.35
N LEU A 433 28.72 5.55 12.22
CA LEU A 433 29.16 4.18 11.97
C LEU A 433 29.90 4.09 10.62
N SER A 434 29.30 4.66 9.56
CA SER A 434 29.91 4.70 8.23
C SER A 434 31.25 5.44 8.23
N SER A 435 31.33 6.58 8.90
CA SER A 435 32.59 7.36 9.00
C SER A 435 33.68 6.60 9.81
N SER A 436 33.27 5.74 10.72
CA SER A 436 34.21 4.96 11.56
C SER A 436 34.79 3.73 10.86
N THR A 437 34.24 3.31 9.72
CA THR A 437 34.69 2.09 9.01
C THR A 437 36.15 2.15 8.55
N ALA A 438 36.64 3.34 8.22
CA ALA A 438 38.04 3.53 7.79
C ALA A 438 39.07 3.18 8.86
N LEU A 439 38.72 3.27 10.15
CA LEU A 439 39.59 3.06 11.28
C LEU A 439 39.21 1.86 12.15
N ASN A 440 38.01 1.33 11.98
CA ASN A 440 37.46 0.26 12.79
C ASN A 440 36.85 -0.85 11.93
N PRO A 441 37.54 -1.97 11.72
CA PRO A 441 37.02 -3.11 10.95
C PRO A 441 35.72 -3.70 11.52
N ALA A 442 35.48 -3.59 12.84
CA ALA A 442 34.24 -4.04 13.45
C ALA A 442 33.05 -3.13 13.03
N ALA A 443 33.28 -1.83 12.85
CA ALA A 443 32.27 -0.93 12.33
C ALA A 443 31.86 -1.32 10.89
N GLN A 444 32.83 -1.69 10.03
CA GLN A 444 32.53 -2.17 8.68
C GLN A 444 31.69 -3.45 8.71
N LYS A 445 32.09 -4.46 9.50
CA LYS A 445 31.33 -5.71 9.64
C LYS A 445 29.89 -5.47 10.10
N ALA A 446 29.67 -4.54 11.02
CA ALA A 446 28.35 -4.15 11.49
C ALA A 446 27.55 -3.46 10.39
N LEU A 447 28.15 -2.53 9.66
CA LEU A 447 27.50 -1.78 8.57
C LEU A 447 27.05 -2.73 7.44
N ASP A 448 27.84 -3.74 7.12
CA ASP A 448 27.50 -4.76 6.10
C ASP A 448 26.25 -5.57 6.44
N GLN A 449 25.78 -5.53 7.70
CA GLN A 449 24.57 -6.22 8.12
C GLN A 449 23.26 -5.44 7.87
N ILE A 450 23.32 -4.20 7.45
CA ILE A 450 22.13 -3.39 7.19
C ILE A 450 21.08 -4.10 6.32
N PRO A 451 21.43 -4.79 5.22
CA PRO A 451 20.44 -5.51 4.40
C PRO A 451 19.64 -6.58 5.17
N ASN A 452 20.23 -7.16 6.22
CA ASN A 452 19.60 -8.19 7.04
C ASN A 452 18.57 -7.66 8.04
N LEU A 453 18.44 -6.32 8.17
CA LEU A 453 17.39 -5.68 8.99
C LEU A 453 16.04 -5.63 8.30
N LYS A 454 15.98 -5.84 6.99
CA LYS A 454 14.74 -5.76 6.23
C LYS A 454 13.74 -6.82 6.70
N GLY A 455 12.54 -6.34 7.07
CA GLY A 455 11.46 -7.20 7.57
C GLY A 455 11.51 -7.46 9.07
N CYS A 456 12.57 -7.07 9.78
CA CYS A 456 12.63 -7.21 11.24
C CYS A 456 11.50 -6.43 11.92
N GLN A 457 10.93 -7.04 12.97
CA GLN A 457 9.90 -6.45 13.79
C GLN A 457 10.52 -5.61 14.90
N VAL A 458 10.04 -4.40 15.11
CA VAL A 458 10.51 -3.50 16.18
C VAL A 458 9.33 -2.93 16.96
N HIS A 459 9.52 -2.80 18.27
CA HIS A 459 8.65 -2.02 19.14
C HIS A 459 9.46 -1.09 20.04
N THR A 460 8.90 0.09 20.32
CA THR A 460 9.48 1.08 21.22
C THR A 460 8.50 1.45 22.31
N SER A 461 8.97 1.62 23.53
CA SER A 461 8.15 1.98 24.70
C SER A 461 7.66 3.43 24.69
N VAL A 462 8.11 4.23 23.72
CA VAL A 462 7.71 5.64 23.53
C VAL A 462 7.60 5.96 22.03
N MET A 463 6.85 6.99 21.68
CA MET A 463 6.81 7.53 20.32
C MET A 463 8.19 8.06 19.92
N LEU A 464 8.61 7.76 18.70
CA LEU A 464 9.89 8.19 18.15
C LEU A 464 9.76 9.50 17.36
N SER A 465 10.91 10.14 17.13
CA SER A 465 11.01 11.27 16.20
C SER A 465 10.70 10.84 14.76
N GLN A 466 10.28 11.77 13.91
CA GLN A 466 10.03 11.51 12.50
C GLN A 466 11.29 11.01 11.78
N VAL A 467 12.47 11.46 12.20
CA VAL A 467 13.76 11.01 11.65
C VAL A 467 13.97 9.52 11.89
N ASP A 468 13.75 9.05 13.13
CA ASP A 468 13.89 7.63 13.47
C ASP A 468 12.86 6.77 12.74
N ILE A 469 11.60 7.23 12.67
CA ILE A 469 10.52 6.54 11.94
C ILE A 469 10.88 6.38 10.45
N GLN A 470 11.35 7.46 9.81
CA GLN A 470 11.72 7.44 8.40
C GLN A 470 12.95 6.57 8.13
N THR A 471 13.93 6.58 9.02
CA THR A 471 15.13 5.74 8.91
C THR A 471 14.73 4.25 8.98
N PHE A 472 13.94 3.84 9.97
CA PHE A 472 13.45 2.47 10.06
C PHE A 472 12.61 2.06 8.84
N LYS A 473 11.76 2.94 8.35
CA LYS A 473 10.98 2.70 7.13
C LYS A 473 11.88 2.48 5.91
N ARG A 474 12.93 3.30 5.73
CA ARG A 474 13.90 3.15 4.62
C ARG A 474 14.71 1.87 4.70
N LEU A 475 15.02 1.41 5.91
CA LEU A 475 15.67 0.12 6.17
C LEU A 475 14.71 -1.08 6.00
N GLY A 476 13.42 -0.83 5.76
CA GLY A 476 12.40 -1.89 5.62
C GLY A 476 12.01 -2.55 6.93
N ILE A 477 12.27 -1.90 8.06
CA ILE A 477 11.95 -2.39 9.42
C ILE A 477 10.48 -2.11 9.73
N GLN A 478 9.81 -3.06 10.38
CA GLN A 478 8.40 -2.98 10.77
C GLN A 478 8.25 -2.42 12.19
N LEU A 479 8.24 -1.08 12.26
CA LEU A 479 8.18 -0.35 13.53
C LEU A 479 6.77 -0.25 14.09
N THR A 480 6.66 -0.40 15.42
CA THR A 480 5.52 -0.03 16.27
C THR A 480 6.02 0.72 17.51
N SER A 481 5.16 1.52 18.13
CA SER A 481 5.50 2.24 19.36
C SER A 481 4.31 2.32 20.31
N GLU A 482 4.56 2.44 21.61
CA GLU A 482 3.55 2.94 22.52
C GLU A 482 3.19 4.39 22.17
N SER A 483 1.95 4.77 22.43
CA SER A 483 1.43 6.10 22.13
C SER A 483 1.70 7.12 23.25
N ILE A 484 2.94 7.11 23.77
CA ILE A 484 3.39 7.92 24.89
C ILE A 484 4.66 8.67 24.46
N TYR A 485 4.71 9.97 24.72
CA TYR A 485 5.93 10.75 24.52
C TYR A 485 6.83 10.67 25.75
N GLU A 486 8.15 10.62 25.54
CA GLU A 486 9.13 10.63 26.63
C GLU A 486 9.01 11.86 27.51
N HIS A 487 8.82 13.05 26.93
CA HIS A 487 8.51 14.30 27.61
C HIS A 487 7.64 15.20 26.72
N LYS A 488 6.56 15.77 27.29
CA LYS A 488 5.70 16.72 26.58
C LYS A 488 6.42 18.00 26.10
N SER A 489 7.58 18.33 26.67
CA SER A 489 8.33 19.56 26.38
C SER A 489 9.30 19.47 25.19
N ILE A 490 9.62 18.29 24.70
CA ILE A 490 10.61 18.10 23.62
C ILE A 490 9.98 18.23 22.21
N LEU A 491 8.67 18.12 22.09
CA LEU A 491 7.97 17.99 20.80
C LEU A 491 7.35 19.26 20.25
N HIS A 492 7.35 20.36 21.01
CA HIS A 492 6.78 21.63 20.53
C HIS A 492 7.73 22.48 19.64
N ASN A 493 8.91 21.97 19.26
CA ASN A 493 9.87 22.71 18.43
C ASN A 493 10.65 21.77 17.48
N ALA A 494 9.94 20.94 16.69
CA ALA A 494 10.52 20.27 15.52
C ALA A 494 9.86 20.77 14.25
#